data_2bba9f2c59235322a0e45f207555df89
#
_entry.id   2bba9f2c59235322a0e45f207555df89
#
_cell.length_a   1.000
_cell.length_b   1.000
_cell.length_c   1.000
_cell.angle_alpha   90.00
_cell.angle_beta   90.00
_cell.angle_gamma   90.00
#
_symmetry.space_group_name_H-M   'P 1'
#
loop_
_entity.id
_entity.type
_entity.pdbx_description
1 polymer ?
#
loop_
_entity_poly.entity_id
_entity_poly.type
_entity_poly.pdbx_seq_one_letter_code
_entity_poly.pdbx_strand_id
1 'polypeptide(L)'
;MKMLAVAMLTVVGVLASQPTALAQTPPATTVYTIEVIVFRNLSGAGGAEDWGARPVARGPEAPESPVTGRFVQAVPSSQFQLNDIAARLQNTSNYPPIAHFAWQQTASSWGSRAGFTVQKLAGSVPGLSGVIYFESGNYLHLGMSLNYQPSNAPEGLAAAPGTVFMLNESRRVKRFERNYFDHPAFGVIALVTPASKATGGR
;
A
#
# COMPACT_ATOMS: atom_id res chain seq x y z
N MET A 1 69.63 -46.08 -47.76
CA MET A 1 69.50 -44.66 -47.32
C MET A 1 68.01 -44.34 -47.23
N LYS A 2 67.47 -44.22 -46.04
CA LYS A 2 66.05 -43.88 -45.78
C LYS A 2 65.99 -42.46 -45.17
N MET A 3 65.45 -41.50 -45.88
CA MET A 3 65.27 -40.15 -45.38
C MET A 3 63.98 -40.10 -44.55
N LEU A 4 64.05 -39.70 -43.29
CA LEU A 4 62.95 -39.42 -42.42
C LEU A 4 62.59 -37.95 -42.62
N ALA A 5 61.38 -37.71 -43.06
CA ALA A 5 60.78 -36.35 -43.11
C ALA A 5 60.03 -36.07 -41.76
N VAL A 6 60.52 -35.07 -41.07
CA VAL A 6 59.85 -34.60 -39.84
C VAL A 6 58.85 -33.52 -40.23
N ALA A 7 57.56 -33.79 -40.02
CA ALA A 7 56.50 -32.82 -40.19
C ALA A 7 56.34 -32.00 -38.91
N MET A 8 56.58 -30.71 -38.99
CA MET A 8 56.39 -29.75 -37.88
C MET A 8 54.95 -29.25 -37.91
N LEU A 9 54.14 -29.66 -36.89
CA LEU A 9 52.75 -29.24 -36.75
C LEU A 9 52.67 -27.93 -35.93
N THR A 10 52.39 -26.82 -36.61
CA THR A 10 52.16 -25.52 -35.96
C THR A 10 50.76 -25.46 -35.47
N VAL A 11 50.53 -25.48 -34.15
CA VAL A 11 49.26 -25.24 -33.52
C VAL A 11 49.03 -23.73 -33.39
N VAL A 12 48.11 -23.19 -34.20
CA VAL A 12 47.64 -21.79 -34.08
C VAL A 12 46.56 -21.77 -32.99
N GLY A 13 46.90 -21.23 -31.81
CA GLY A 13 45.98 -20.99 -30.74
C GLY A 13 45.05 -19.82 -31.05
N VAL A 14 43.80 -20.09 -31.34
CA VAL A 14 42.74 -19.05 -31.44
C VAL A 14 42.36 -18.61 -30.03
N LEU A 15 42.80 -17.43 -29.60
CA LEU A 15 42.31 -16.73 -28.42
C LEU A 15 40.89 -16.30 -28.64
N ALA A 16 39.91 -17.07 -28.21
CA ALA A 16 38.50 -16.68 -28.20
C ALA A 16 38.30 -15.57 -27.15
N SER A 17 38.15 -14.32 -27.60
CA SER A 17 37.74 -13.20 -26.78
C SER A 17 36.32 -13.46 -26.31
N GLN A 18 36.14 -13.78 -25.02
CA GLN A 18 34.78 -13.90 -24.44
C GLN A 18 34.17 -12.51 -24.33
N PRO A 19 32.94 -12.30 -24.85
CA PRO A 19 32.24 -11.05 -24.64
C PRO A 19 31.96 -10.88 -23.14
N THR A 20 32.49 -9.82 -22.55
CA THR A 20 32.16 -9.39 -21.20
C THR A 20 30.66 -9.10 -21.17
N ALA A 21 29.88 -9.96 -20.54
CA ALA A 21 28.46 -9.73 -20.29
C ALA A 21 28.35 -8.44 -19.46
N LEU A 22 27.86 -7.35 -20.09
CA LEU A 22 27.51 -6.14 -19.37
C LEU A 22 26.47 -6.53 -18.32
N ALA A 23 26.82 -6.39 -17.06
CA ALA A 23 25.91 -6.61 -15.95
C ALA A 23 24.72 -5.66 -16.16
N GLN A 24 23.57 -6.20 -16.55
CA GLN A 24 22.33 -5.44 -16.66
C GLN A 24 21.98 -4.93 -15.27
N THR A 25 22.04 -3.61 -15.09
CA THR A 25 21.55 -2.96 -13.89
C THR A 25 20.09 -3.40 -13.68
N PRO A 26 19.72 -3.99 -12.52
CA PRO A 26 18.35 -4.38 -12.28
C PRO A 26 17.40 -3.20 -12.51
N PRO A 27 16.24 -3.38 -13.13
CA PRO A 27 15.30 -2.30 -13.35
C PRO A 27 15.01 -1.61 -12.01
N ALA A 28 15.13 -0.29 -11.98
CA ALA A 28 14.89 0.50 -10.78
C ALA A 28 13.47 0.21 -10.27
N THR A 29 13.38 -0.32 -9.06
CA THR A 29 12.07 -0.60 -8.42
C THR A 29 11.34 0.71 -8.19
N THR A 30 10.15 0.84 -8.78
CA THR A 30 9.35 2.06 -8.64
C THR A 30 8.87 2.22 -7.20
N VAL A 31 9.17 3.37 -6.61
CA VAL A 31 8.62 3.80 -5.33
C VAL A 31 7.35 4.60 -5.59
N TYR A 32 6.34 4.36 -4.79
CA TYR A 32 5.05 5.05 -4.84
C TYR A 32 4.81 5.80 -3.55
N THR A 33 4.16 6.96 -3.65
CA THR A 33 3.52 7.64 -2.55
C THR A 33 2.08 7.17 -2.50
N ILE A 34 1.66 6.68 -1.34
CA ILE A 34 0.28 6.31 -1.05
C ILE A 34 -0.21 7.28 0.02
N GLU A 35 -1.29 7.98 -0.27
CA GLU A 35 -1.93 8.93 0.64
C GLU A 35 -3.34 8.46 0.93
N VAL A 36 -3.74 8.50 2.20
CA VAL A 36 -4.99 7.94 2.70
C VAL A 36 -5.65 8.91 3.65
N ILE A 37 -6.95 9.17 3.42
CA ILE A 37 -7.85 9.82 4.37
C ILE A 37 -8.85 8.77 4.84
N VAL A 38 -8.96 8.55 6.15
CA VAL A 38 -10.03 7.77 6.77
C VAL A 38 -11.00 8.76 7.40
N PHE A 39 -12.29 8.60 7.17
CA PHE A 39 -13.31 9.50 7.70
C PHE A 39 -14.53 8.74 8.22
N ARG A 40 -15.22 9.31 9.19
CA ARG A 40 -16.48 8.75 9.72
C ARG A 40 -17.60 9.00 8.72
N ASN A 41 -18.55 8.08 8.64
CA ASN A 41 -19.82 8.31 7.96
C ASN A 41 -20.91 8.48 9.02
N LEU A 42 -21.41 9.69 9.19
CA LEU A 42 -22.47 10.04 10.13
C LEU A 42 -23.81 10.30 9.42
N SER A 43 -23.89 10.03 8.12
CA SER A 43 -25.09 10.37 7.32
C SER A 43 -26.31 9.49 7.63
N GLY A 44 -26.19 8.50 8.49
CA GLY A 44 -27.30 7.63 8.88
C GLY A 44 -27.84 6.73 7.75
N ALA A 45 -27.14 6.66 6.63
CA ALA A 45 -27.58 5.94 5.42
C ALA A 45 -27.40 4.41 5.49
N GLY A 46 -27.13 3.87 6.65
CA GLY A 46 -27.09 2.42 6.87
C GLY A 46 -28.52 1.92 7.07
N GLY A 47 -29.16 1.38 6.02
CA GLY A 47 -30.41 0.67 6.14
C GLY A 47 -30.33 -0.50 7.15
N ALA A 48 -31.41 -1.27 7.29
CA ALA A 48 -31.48 -2.46 8.18
C ALA A 48 -30.57 -3.63 7.73
N GLU A 49 -29.53 -3.39 6.93
CA GLU A 49 -28.60 -4.38 6.46
C GLU A 49 -27.60 -4.74 7.55
N ASP A 50 -27.41 -6.04 7.76
CA ASP A 50 -26.36 -6.57 8.66
C ASP A 50 -24.98 -6.41 7.98
N TRP A 51 -24.35 -5.28 8.20
CA TRP A 51 -23.02 -4.95 7.65
C TRP A 51 -21.87 -5.66 8.39
N GLY A 52 -22.13 -6.83 8.94
CA GLY A 52 -21.09 -7.63 9.60
C GLY A 52 -20.58 -6.99 10.89
N ALA A 53 -21.41 -6.21 11.56
CA ALA A 53 -21.20 -5.73 12.91
C ALA A 53 -21.10 -6.92 13.86
N ARG A 54 -19.98 -7.61 13.87
CA ARG A 54 -19.69 -8.66 14.85
C ARG A 54 -19.07 -8.02 16.07
N PRO A 55 -19.56 -8.30 17.27
CA PRO A 55 -18.77 -8.10 18.47
C PRO A 55 -17.54 -9.00 18.32
N VAL A 56 -16.46 -8.46 17.84
CA VAL A 56 -15.20 -9.21 17.77
C VAL A 56 -14.65 -9.23 19.18
N ALA A 57 -14.73 -10.39 19.83
CA ALA A 57 -13.76 -10.71 20.86
C ALA A 57 -12.38 -10.42 20.20
N ARG A 58 -11.61 -9.53 20.82
CA ARG A 58 -10.28 -9.11 20.37
C ARG A 58 -9.44 -10.37 20.18
N GLY A 59 -9.47 -10.90 18.94
CA GLY A 59 -8.54 -11.95 18.56
C GLY A 59 -7.13 -11.35 18.53
N PRO A 60 -6.08 -12.16 18.70
CA PRO A 60 -4.72 -11.67 18.57
C PRO A 60 -4.60 -10.94 17.25
N GLU A 61 -4.06 -9.73 17.30
CA GLU A 61 -3.71 -8.93 16.14
C GLU A 61 -2.97 -9.84 15.15
N ALA A 62 -3.49 -9.97 13.94
CA ALA A 62 -2.87 -10.84 12.96
C ALA A 62 -1.39 -10.45 12.86
N PRO A 63 -0.46 -11.41 12.98
CA PRO A 63 0.96 -11.10 12.93
C PRO A 63 1.22 -10.34 11.64
N GLU A 64 2.03 -9.27 11.72
CA GLU A 64 2.49 -8.55 10.54
C GLU A 64 3.03 -9.57 9.54
N SER A 65 2.31 -9.78 8.45
CA SER A 65 2.79 -10.67 7.40
C SER A 65 4.17 -10.17 6.95
N PRO A 66 5.12 -11.06 6.66
CA PRO A 66 6.45 -10.63 6.25
C PRO A 66 6.32 -9.66 5.09
N VAL A 67 6.79 -8.42 5.31
CA VAL A 67 6.66 -7.35 4.34
C VAL A 67 7.62 -7.62 3.20
N THR A 68 7.11 -8.01 2.03
CA THR A 68 7.92 -8.14 0.80
C THR A 68 8.08 -6.79 0.10
N GLY A 69 7.19 -5.83 0.35
CA GLY A 69 7.34 -4.44 -0.05
C GLY A 69 8.29 -3.69 0.89
N ARG A 70 8.98 -2.69 0.36
CA ARG A 70 9.88 -1.86 1.16
C ARG A 70 9.19 -0.57 1.56
N PHE A 71 8.96 -0.37 2.85
CA PHE A 71 8.64 0.93 3.42
C PHE A 71 9.86 1.85 3.27
N VAL A 72 9.70 3.01 2.65
CA VAL A 72 10.78 3.96 2.43
C VAL A 72 10.75 5.02 3.54
N GLN A 73 9.65 5.78 3.61
CA GLN A 73 9.50 6.84 4.59
C GLN A 73 8.04 7.31 4.74
N ALA A 74 7.73 7.93 5.85
CA ALA A 74 6.51 8.73 5.98
C ALA A 74 6.65 10.02 5.18
N VAL A 75 5.55 10.49 4.61
CA VAL A 75 5.48 11.77 3.88
C VAL A 75 4.96 12.84 4.83
N PRO A 76 5.62 14.00 4.94
CA PRO A 76 5.13 15.09 5.79
C PRO A 76 3.84 15.69 5.24
N SER A 77 2.96 16.16 6.13
CA SER A 77 1.63 16.66 5.76
C SER A 77 1.65 17.87 4.81
N SER A 78 2.76 18.63 4.79
CA SER A 78 2.96 19.71 3.82
C SER A 78 3.06 19.25 2.36
N GLN A 79 3.29 17.95 2.13
CA GLN A 79 3.39 17.35 0.81
C GLN A 79 2.15 16.52 0.42
N PHE A 80 1.11 16.54 1.24
CA PHE A 80 -0.14 15.82 0.96
C PHE A 80 -0.88 16.45 -0.22
N GLN A 81 -1.37 15.61 -1.11
CA GLN A 81 -2.10 16.00 -2.32
C GLN A 81 -3.62 15.99 -2.12
N LEU A 82 -4.12 15.40 -1.03
CA LEU A 82 -5.54 15.34 -0.69
C LEU A 82 -5.94 16.35 0.39
N ASN A 83 -5.12 17.37 0.68
CA ASN A 83 -5.41 18.38 1.69
C ASN A 83 -6.72 19.14 1.41
N ASP A 84 -7.03 19.40 0.14
CA ASP A 84 -8.29 20.01 -0.28
C ASP A 84 -9.51 19.11 0.03
N ILE A 85 -9.36 17.81 -0.13
CA ILE A 85 -10.40 16.83 0.19
C ILE A 85 -10.57 16.72 1.71
N ALA A 86 -9.47 16.62 2.45
CA ALA A 86 -9.50 16.58 3.92
C ALA A 86 -10.20 17.82 4.49
N ALA A 87 -9.90 19.02 3.96
CA ALA A 87 -10.53 20.25 4.38
C ALA A 87 -12.04 20.26 4.06
N ARG A 88 -12.45 19.77 2.89
CA ARG A 88 -13.88 19.64 2.54
C ARG A 88 -14.60 18.68 3.48
N LEU A 89 -14.02 17.50 3.76
CA LEU A 89 -14.60 16.55 4.70
C LEU A 89 -14.73 17.15 6.11
N GLN A 90 -13.73 17.88 6.56
CA GLN A 90 -13.74 18.53 7.88
C GLN A 90 -14.82 19.61 8.00
N ASN A 91 -15.14 20.28 6.90
CA ASN A 91 -16.19 21.30 6.85
C ASN A 91 -17.60 20.71 6.73
N THR A 92 -17.75 19.41 6.60
CA THR A 92 -19.04 18.71 6.59
C THR A 92 -19.28 18.03 7.93
N SER A 93 -20.48 18.19 8.51
CA SER A 93 -20.84 17.51 9.76
C SER A 93 -20.91 15.99 9.61
N ASN A 94 -21.17 15.49 8.40
CA ASN A 94 -21.47 14.09 8.14
C ASN A 94 -20.23 13.21 7.91
N TYR A 95 -19.08 13.80 7.55
CA TYR A 95 -17.90 13.03 7.13
C TYR A 95 -16.59 13.51 7.80
N PRO A 96 -16.55 13.68 9.14
CA PRO A 96 -15.35 14.16 9.80
C PRO A 96 -14.17 13.20 9.61
N PRO A 97 -12.99 13.70 9.22
CA PRO A 97 -11.77 12.87 9.12
C PRO A 97 -11.38 12.27 10.47
N ILE A 98 -10.98 10.99 10.45
CA ILE A 98 -10.41 10.25 11.58
C ILE A 98 -8.89 10.32 11.52
N ALA A 99 -8.33 10.12 10.30
CA ALA A 99 -6.91 10.11 10.04
C ALA A 99 -6.61 10.58 8.63
N HIS A 100 -5.47 11.26 8.45
CA HIS A 100 -4.92 11.63 7.14
C HIS A 100 -3.41 11.44 7.19
N PHE A 101 -2.89 10.52 6.38
CA PHE A 101 -1.48 10.15 6.39
C PHE A 101 -1.03 9.70 5.00
N ALA A 102 0.27 9.81 4.77
CA ALA A 102 0.90 9.35 3.54
C ALA A 102 2.27 8.74 3.81
N TRP A 103 2.65 7.79 2.99
CA TRP A 103 3.95 7.13 3.06
C TRP A 103 4.45 6.74 1.67
N GLN A 104 5.73 6.41 1.59
CA GLN A 104 6.34 5.88 0.38
C GLN A 104 6.72 4.42 0.57
N GLN A 105 6.40 3.60 -0.42
CA GLN A 105 6.80 2.19 -0.49
C GLN A 105 6.97 1.69 -1.92
N THR A 106 7.63 0.56 -2.07
CA THR A 106 7.56 -0.26 -3.28
C THR A 106 6.34 -1.17 -3.21
N ALA A 107 5.78 -1.57 -4.35
CA ALA A 107 4.71 -2.55 -4.36
C ALA A 107 5.25 -3.95 -4.01
N SER A 108 4.48 -4.70 -3.23
CA SER A 108 4.68 -6.12 -2.98
C SER A 108 4.19 -6.95 -4.17
N SER A 109 4.53 -8.23 -4.22
CA SER A 109 4.00 -9.13 -5.24
C SER A 109 2.49 -9.31 -5.07
N TRP A 110 1.77 -9.39 -6.18
CA TRP A 110 0.33 -9.65 -6.18
C TRP A 110 -0.05 -10.93 -5.40
N GLY A 111 -1.04 -10.82 -4.56
CA GLY A 111 -1.55 -11.92 -3.73
C GLY A 111 -0.76 -12.16 -2.43
N SER A 112 0.34 -11.45 -2.20
CA SER A 112 1.12 -11.59 -0.96
C SER A 112 0.38 -11.06 0.27
N ARG A 113 -0.49 -10.07 0.08
CA ARG A 113 -1.17 -9.29 1.13
C ARG A 113 -0.24 -8.74 2.21
N ALA A 114 1.04 -8.61 1.86
CA ALA A 114 2.03 -8.00 2.73
C ALA A 114 1.80 -6.49 2.82
N GLY A 115 1.61 -5.99 4.02
CA GLY A 115 1.24 -4.59 4.26
C GLY A 115 1.83 -4.04 5.54
N PHE A 116 1.41 -2.83 5.86
CA PHE A 116 1.80 -2.12 7.07
C PHE A 116 0.59 -1.85 7.94
N THR A 117 0.77 -1.96 9.25
CA THR A 117 -0.29 -1.61 10.20
C THR A 117 -0.55 -0.11 10.17
N VAL A 118 -1.79 0.28 10.48
CA VAL A 118 -2.16 1.70 10.63
C VAL A 118 -1.25 2.39 11.64
N GLN A 119 -0.90 1.73 12.73
CA GLN A 119 0.00 2.25 13.76
C GLN A 119 1.38 2.61 13.20
N LYS A 120 1.90 1.79 12.28
CA LYS A 120 3.17 2.09 11.62
C LYS A 120 3.07 3.26 10.64
N LEU A 121 1.92 3.40 9.97
CA LEU A 121 1.71 4.39 8.91
C LEU A 121 1.30 5.77 9.47
N ALA A 122 0.44 5.78 10.46
CA ALA A 122 -0.23 6.98 10.98
C ALA A 122 0.03 7.23 12.47
N GLY A 123 0.71 6.32 13.16
CA GLY A 123 0.79 6.34 14.61
C GLY A 123 -0.51 5.88 15.27
N SER A 124 -0.67 6.22 16.54
CA SER A 124 -1.89 5.85 17.28
C SER A 124 -3.07 6.71 16.84
N VAL A 125 -4.06 6.07 16.23
CA VAL A 125 -5.34 6.70 15.86
C VAL A 125 -6.44 6.04 16.68
N PRO A 126 -7.16 6.80 17.55
CA PRO A 126 -8.17 6.23 18.43
C PRO A 126 -9.24 5.46 17.66
N GLY A 127 -9.48 4.21 18.06
CA GLY A 127 -10.50 3.35 17.47
C GLY A 127 -10.17 2.77 16.09
N LEU A 128 -9.07 3.17 15.45
CA LEU A 128 -8.68 2.67 14.12
C LEU A 128 -7.48 1.73 14.23
N SER A 129 -7.60 0.54 13.63
CA SER A 129 -6.52 -0.45 13.54
C SER A 129 -6.62 -1.24 12.24
N GLY A 130 -5.64 -2.08 11.98
CA GLY A 130 -5.63 -2.94 10.81
C GLY A 130 -4.42 -2.74 9.91
N VAL A 131 -4.51 -3.27 8.69
CA VAL A 131 -3.39 -3.33 7.73
C VAL A 131 -3.81 -2.74 6.40
N ILE A 132 -2.91 -2.00 5.77
CA ILE A 132 -3.03 -1.54 4.39
C ILE A 132 -1.89 -2.17 3.60
N TYR A 133 -2.20 -2.78 2.45
CA TYR A 133 -1.24 -3.43 1.58
C TYR A 133 -1.33 -2.89 0.16
N PHE A 134 -0.17 -2.79 -0.49
CA PHE A 134 -0.05 -2.29 -1.84
C PHE A 134 0.76 -3.25 -2.69
N GLU A 135 0.14 -3.75 -3.75
CA GLU A 135 0.63 -4.87 -4.54
C GLU A 135 0.70 -4.54 -6.02
N SER A 136 1.60 -5.20 -6.73
CA SER A 136 1.75 -5.12 -8.17
C SER A 136 1.83 -6.51 -8.78
N GLY A 137 1.00 -6.72 -9.80
CA GLY A 137 1.06 -7.79 -10.77
C GLY A 137 0.97 -7.18 -12.16
N ASN A 138 -0.01 -7.57 -12.95
CA ASN A 138 -0.34 -6.90 -14.20
C ASN A 138 -0.86 -5.47 -13.96
N TYR A 139 -1.39 -5.21 -12.78
CA TYR A 139 -1.94 -3.94 -12.34
C TYR A 139 -1.51 -3.63 -10.91
N LEU A 140 -1.63 -2.36 -10.53
CA LEU A 140 -1.50 -1.96 -9.14
C LEU A 140 -2.80 -2.24 -8.39
N HIS A 141 -2.67 -2.74 -7.17
CA HIS A 141 -3.78 -3.00 -6.27
C HIS A 141 -3.50 -2.37 -4.91
N LEU A 142 -4.51 -1.73 -4.38
CA LEU A 142 -4.50 -1.25 -3.01
C LEU A 142 -5.59 -2.00 -2.25
N GLY A 143 -5.21 -2.59 -1.14
CA GLY A 143 -6.13 -3.31 -0.29
C GLY A 143 -5.97 -2.92 1.15
N MET A 144 -7.02 -3.14 1.91
CA MET A 144 -7.05 -2.83 3.32
C MET A 144 -7.95 -3.78 4.09
N SER A 145 -7.50 -4.10 5.28
CA SER A 145 -8.28 -4.80 6.30
C SER A 145 -8.26 -3.91 7.52
N LEU A 146 -9.25 -3.03 7.63
CA LEU A 146 -9.35 -2.01 8.68
C LEU A 146 -10.47 -2.34 9.65
N ASN A 147 -10.20 -2.09 10.92
CA ASN A 147 -11.17 -2.15 12.01
C ASN A 147 -11.34 -0.76 12.57
N TYR A 148 -12.59 -0.32 12.70
CA TYR A 148 -12.93 0.95 13.31
C TYR A 148 -13.93 0.75 14.44
N GLN A 149 -13.56 1.20 15.63
CA GLN A 149 -14.39 1.19 16.84
C GLN A 149 -14.62 2.65 17.29
N PRO A 150 -15.70 3.30 16.86
CA PRO A 150 -16.01 4.66 17.31
C PRO A 150 -16.40 4.68 18.79
N SER A 151 -16.15 5.81 19.45
CA SER A 151 -16.61 6.04 20.83
C SER A 151 -18.14 5.96 20.95
N ASN A 152 -18.85 6.44 19.92
CA ASN A 152 -20.31 6.35 19.80
C ASN A 152 -20.64 5.76 18.42
N ALA A 153 -21.57 4.83 18.38
CA ALA A 153 -22.07 4.29 17.12
C ALA A 153 -22.68 5.43 16.28
N PRO A 154 -22.49 5.43 14.94
CA PRO A 154 -23.16 6.38 14.06
C PRO A 154 -24.68 6.27 14.21
N GLU A 155 -25.38 7.39 14.21
CA GLU A 155 -26.84 7.41 14.19
C GLU A 155 -27.36 6.68 12.95
N GLY A 156 -28.42 5.87 13.12
CA GLY A 156 -29.00 5.08 12.04
C GLY A 156 -28.33 3.74 11.75
N LEU A 157 -27.21 3.42 12.38
CA LEU A 157 -26.67 2.07 12.38
C LEU A 157 -27.17 1.38 13.67
N ALA A 158 -27.89 0.27 13.51
CA ALA A 158 -28.33 -0.58 14.64
C ALA A 158 -27.11 -1.33 15.22
N ALA A 159 -26.23 -0.61 15.93
CA ALA A 159 -25.01 -1.17 16.48
C ALA A 159 -24.96 -1.00 18.01
N ALA A 160 -24.57 -2.07 18.71
CA ALA A 160 -24.34 -2.03 20.14
C ALA A 160 -23.13 -1.15 20.49
N PRO A 161 -23.08 -0.56 21.70
CA PRO A 161 -21.89 0.13 22.16
C PRO A 161 -20.64 -0.78 22.07
N GLY A 162 -19.55 -0.25 21.59
CA GLY A 162 -18.31 -1.01 21.42
C GLY A 162 -18.23 -1.89 20.16
N THR A 163 -19.20 -1.79 19.26
CA THR A 163 -19.15 -2.49 17.97
C THR A 163 -17.90 -2.07 17.18
N VAL A 164 -17.23 -3.07 16.61
CA VAL A 164 -16.12 -2.90 15.68
C VAL A 164 -16.65 -3.07 14.27
N PHE A 165 -16.49 -2.05 13.45
CA PHE A 165 -16.83 -2.06 12.03
C PHE A 165 -15.61 -2.48 11.23
N MET A 166 -15.79 -3.35 10.22
CA MET A 166 -14.70 -3.96 9.48
C MET A 166 -14.81 -3.66 7.99
N LEU A 167 -13.79 -3.02 7.43
CA LEU A 167 -13.63 -2.84 5.99
C LEU A 167 -12.52 -3.77 5.50
N ASN A 168 -12.89 -4.77 4.70
CA ASN A 168 -11.93 -5.70 4.10
C ASN A 168 -12.14 -5.69 2.58
N GLU A 169 -11.37 -4.88 1.90
CA GLU A 169 -11.51 -4.66 0.47
C GLU A 169 -10.14 -4.54 -0.21
N SER A 170 -10.02 -5.05 -1.42
CA SER A 170 -8.90 -4.84 -2.32
C SER A 170 -9.41 -4.54 -3.72
N ARG A 171 -8.85 -3.52 -4.35
CA ARG A 171 -9.22 -3.16 -5.72
C ARG A 171 -8.02 -2.74 -6.55
N ARG A 172 -8.19 -2.87 -7.85
CA ARG A 172 -7.26 -2.28 -8.81
C ARG A 172 -7.29 -0.76 -8.67
N VAL A 173 -6.11 -0.15 -8.62
CA VAL A 173 -5.96 1.31 -8.57
C VAL A 173 -5.14 1.79 -9.75
N LYS A 174 -5.41 3.00 -10.21
CA LYS A 174 -4.59 3.68 -11.19
C LYS A 174 -3.86 4.85 -10.53
N ARG A 175 -2.69 5.17 -11.09
CA ARG A 175 -1.91 6.32 -10.64
C ARG A 175 -2.68 7.61 -10.89
N PHE A 176 -2.58 8.55 -9.95
CA PHE A 176 -3.23 9.87 -9.97
C PHE A 176 -4.76 9.85 -9.93
N GLU A 177 -5.38 8.67 -9.76
CA GLU A 177 -6.82 8.55 -9.55
C GLU A 177 -7.13 8.39 -8.05
N ARG A 178 -8.19 9.09 -7.61
CA ARG A 178 -8.72 8.94 -6.26
C ARG A 178 -9.56 7.66 -6.22
N ASN A 179 -9.31 6.86 -5.22
CA ASN A 179 -10.02 5.60 -5.01
C ASN A 179 -10.80 5.70 -3.70
N TYR A 180 -12.05 5.29 -3.73
CA TYR A 180 -12.93 5.33 -2.57
C TYR A 180 -13.27 3.91 -2.13
N PHE A 181 -13.09 3.62 -0.84
CA PHE A 181 -13.48 2.36 -0.20
C PHE A 181 -14.59 2.68 0.78
N ASP A 182 -15.68 1.97 0.69
CA ASP A 182 -16.90 2.30 1.39
C ASP A 182 -17.27 1.30 2.48
N HIS A 183 -17.74 1.86 3.58
CA HIS A 183 -18.38 1.13 4.66
C HIS A 183 -19.41 2.07 5.32
N PRO A 184 -20.60 1.57 5.78
CA PRO A 184 -21.63 2.42 6.36
C PRO A 184 -21.18 3.28 7.53
N ALA A 185 -20.21 2.84 8.34
CA ALA A 185 -19.73 3.57 9.50
C ALA A 185 -18.53 4.48 9.22
N PHE A 186 -17.76 4.21 8.17
CA PHE A 186 -16.57 4.97 7.80
C PHE A 186 -16.19 4.74 6.34
N GLY A 187 -15.45 5.64 5.77
CA GLY A 187 -14.94 5.49 4.41
C GLY A 187 -13.45 5.80 4.34
N VAL A 188 -12.84 5.40 3.22
CA VAL A 188 -11.43 5.68 2.94
C VAL A 188 -11.30 6.26 1.54
N ILE A 189 -10.60 7.39 1.43
CA ILE A 189 -10.15 7.95 0.15
C ILE A 189 -8.65 7.71 0.05
N ALA A 190 -8.22 7.13 -1.05
CA ALA A 190 -6.82 6.84 -1.30
C ALA A 190 -6.35 7.38 -2.65
N LEU A 191 -5.10 7.86 -2.68
CA LEU A 191 -4.40 8.31 -3.88
C LEU A 191 -3.06 7.60 -3.96
N VAL A 192 -2.72 7.07 -5.14
CA VAL A 192 -1.43 6.45 -5.42
C VAL A 192 -0.73 7.25 -6.50
N THR A 193 0.47 7.73 -6.23
CA THR A 193 1.31 8.45 -7.20
C THR A 193 2.73 7.88 -7.20
N PRO A 194 3.46 7.91 -8.32
CA PRO A 194 4.88 7.64 -8.29
C PRO A 194 5.56 8.66 -7.37
N ALA A 195 6.45 8.19 -6.49
CA ALA A 195 7.26 9.12 -5.71
C ALA A 195 8.15 9.91 -6.66
N SER A 196 8.17 11.24 -6.50
CA SER A 196 9.15 12.06 -7.21
C SER A 196 10.55 11.58 -6.81
N LYS A 197 11.44 11.41 -7.79
CA LYS A 197 12.86 11.19 -7.47
C LYS A 197 13.29 12.37 -6.61
N ALA A 198 13.79 12.09 -5.39
CA ALA A 198 14.46 13.12 -4.63
C ALA A 198 15.54 13.69 -5.55
N THR A 199 15.37 14.94 -5.96
CA THR A 199 16.41 15.65 -6.69
C THR A 199 17.52 15.82 -5.66
N GLY A 200 18.53 14.94 -5.75
CA GLY A 200 19.69 15.02 -4.88
C GLY A 200 20.28 16.40 -5.06
N GLY A 201 20.19 17.22 -4.00
CA GLY A 201 20.90 18.48 -3.94
C GLY A 201 22.38 18.20 -4.16
N ARG A 202 22.94 18.88 -5.13
CA ARG A 202 24.37 19.01 -5.33
C ARG A 202 24.93 19.90 -4.22
#